data_4722c9cbcc829aa45e82794f6659cbeb
#
_entry.id   4722c9cbcc829aa45e82794f6659cbeb
#
_cell.length_a   1.000
_cell.length_b   1.000
_cell.length_c   1.000
_cell.angle_alpha   90.00
_cell.angle_beta   90.00
_cell.angle_gamma   90.00
#
_symmetry.space_group_name_H-M   'P 1'
#
loop_
_entity.id
_entity.type
_entity.pdbx_description
1 polymer ?
#
loop_
_entity_poly.entity_id
_entity_poly.type
_entity_poly.pdbx_seq_one_letter_code
_entity_poly.pdbx_strand_id
1 'polypeptide(L)'
;MKKAGTVLVYNCSGPKFAKMHQIFAMLRLLMRNVTPDKYDLSLMDLTLGQGEPGEAQEPIPESMLVFCGVNQALLHQVLEVLRLSKLPPIALKAVLTEENKDWNSKQLYEELCKEREAMTKAAEAEEIK
;
A
#
# COMPACT_ATOMS: atom_id res chain seq x y z
N MET A 1 23.05 4.35 -4.32
CA MET A 1 22.32 5.42 -3.62
C MET A 1 21.35 4.83 -2.62
N LYS A 2 21.25 5.48 -1.47
CA LYS A 2 20.33 5.04 -0.42
C LYS A 2 18.90 5.39 -0.81
N LYS A 3 17.99 4.44 -0.67
CA LYS A 3 16.57 4.69 -0.93
C LYS A 3 15.94 5.49 0.21
N ALA A 4 14.95 6.31 -0.11
CA ALA A 4 14.25 7.14 0.86
C ALA A 4 13.11 6.39 1.57
N GLY A 5 12.80 5.18 1.14
CA GLY A 5 11.77 4.34 1.74
C GLY A 5 11.36 3.23 0.79
N THR A 6 10.38 2.44 1.22
CA THR A 6 9.89 1.30 0.45
C THR A 6 8.38 1.41 0.30
N VAL A 7 7.87 0.98 -0.85
CA VAL A 7 6.43 0.91 -1.10
C VAL A 7 6.07 -0.54 -1.40
N LEU A 8 5.18 -1.11 -0.60
CA LEU A 8 4.60 -2.43 -0.88
C LEU A 8 3.39 -2.22 -1.79
N VAL A 9 3.33 -2.96 -2.88
CA VAL A 9 2.32 -2.77 -3.93
C VAL A 9 1.50 -4.04 -4.08
N TYR A 10 0.17 -3.91 -4.00
CA TYR A 10 -0.76 -5.01 -4.10
C TYR A 10 -1.75 -4.74 -5.23
N ASN A 11 -1.89 -5.70 -6.13
CA ASN A 11 -2.89 -5.65 -7.22
C ASN A 11 -2.81 -4.37 -8.07
N CYS A 12 -1.59 -3.94 -8.37
CA CYS A 12 -1.34 -2.79 -9.25
C CYS A 12 -0.49 -3.26 -10.43
N SER A 13 -1.05 -4.08 -11.26
CA SER A 13 -0.35 -4.63 -12.43
C SER A 13 -1.05 -4.23 -13.72
N GLY A 14 -0.37 -4.44 -14.84
CA GLY A 14 -0.91 -4.17 -16.15
C GLY A 14 -0.45 -2.83 -16.73
N PRO A 15 -0.83 -2.56 -17.99
CA PRO A 15 -0.34 -1.36 -18.70
C PRO A 15 -0.73 -0.04 -18.04
N LYS A 16 -1.87 -0.01 -17.35
CA LYS A 16 -2.35 1.22 -16.71
C LYS A 16 -1.45 1.66 -15.54
N PHE A 17 -0.69 0.72 -14.96
CA PHE A 17 0.22 1.00 -13.85
C PHE A 17 1.68 1.06 -14.29
N ALA A 18 1.97 1.07 -15.59
CA ALA A 18 3.34 1.01 -16.10
C ALA A 18 4.21 2.15 -15.60
N LYS A 19 3.63 3.33 -15.41
CA LYS A 19 4.36 4.52 -14.96
C LYS A 19 4.67 4.51 -13.47
N MET A 20 4.00 3.66 -12.71
CA MET A 20 4.15 3.65 -11.24
C MET A 20 5.59 3.37 -10.81
N HIS A 21 6.25 2.40 -11.44
CA HIS A 21 7.62 2.06 -11.14
C HIS A 21 8.56 3.27 -11.36
N GLN A 22 8.37 3.97 -12.48
CA GLN A 22 9.17 5.16 -12.77
C GLN A 22 8.95 6.27 -11.74
N ILE A 23 7.70 6.49 -11.36
CA ILE A 23 7.36 7.52 -10.37
C ILE A 23 8.07 7.24 -9.06
N PHE A 24 7.98 6.01 -8.56
CA PHE A 24 8.62 5.66 -7.29
C PHE A 24 10.15 5.71 -7.40
N ALA A 25 10.71 5.28 -8.53
CA ALA A 25 12.15 5.35 -8.74
C ALA A 25 12.65 6.80 -8.72
N MET A 26 11.93 7.71 -9.34
CA MET A 26 12.27 9.14 -9.35
C MET A 26 12.26 9.72 -7.94
N LEU A 27 11.40 9.21 -7.08
CA LEU A 27 11.27 9.67 -5.70
C LEU A 27 12.18 8.89 -4.75
N ARG A 28 13.06 8.05 -5.28
CA ARG A 28 13.99 7.22 -4.52
C ARG A 28 13.30 6.19 -3.63
N LEU A 29 12.12 5.74 -4.05
CA LEU A 29 11.40 4.71 -3.32
C LEU A 29 11.63 3.35 -3.98
N LEU A 30 11.88 2.33 -3.14
CA LEU A 30 11.98 0.97 -3.61
C LEU A 30 10.57 0.38 -3.71
N MET A 31 10.18 -0.06 -4.89
CA MET A 31 8.86 -0.67 -5.09
C MET A 31 8.98 -2.18 -4.96
N ARG A 32 8.17 -2.78 -4.10
CA ARG A 32 8.09 -4.22 -3.94
C ARG A 32 6.68 -4.69 -4.22
N ASN A 33 6.51 -5.50 -5.25
CA ASN A 33 5.23 -6.14 -5.55
C ASN A 33 5.03 -7.31 -4.60
N VAL A 34 3.91 -7.33 -3.89
CA VAL A 34 3.60 -8.42 -2.95
C VAL A 34 2.64 -9.38 -3.65
N THR A 35 3.11 -10.60 -3.83
CA THR A 35 2.33 -11.67 -4.47
C THR A 35 1.56 -12.47 -3.43
N PRO A 36 0.47 -13.19 -3.83
CA PRO A 36 -0.36 -13.92 -2.85
C PRO A 36 0.36 -14.95 -2.01
N ASP A 37 1.48 -15.49 -2.49
CA ASP A 37 2.28 -16.45 -1.73
C ASP A 37 3.05 -15.82 -0.57
N LYS A 38 3.07 -14.49 -0.49
CA LYS A 38 3.78 -13.76 0.56
C LYS A 38 2.84 -13.09 1.56
N TYR A 39 1.53 -13.33 1.46
CA TYR A 39 0.56 -12.65 2.32
C TYR A 39 0.67 -13.02 3.79
N ASP A 40 1.25 -14.17 4.13
CA ASP A 40 1.43 -14.57 5.53
C ASP A 40 2.62 -13.90 6.22
N LEU A 41 3.51 -13.28 5.45
CA LEU A 41 4.65 -12.58 6.03
C LEU A 41 4.21 -11.27 6.69
N SER A 42 4.91 -10.87 7.75
CA SER A 42 4.63 -9.59 8.38
C SER A 42 4.98 -8.45 7.43
N LEU A 43 4.34 -7.32 7.63
CA LEU A 43 4.63 -6.12 6.81
C LEU A 43 6.10 -5.72 6.94
N MET A 44 6.68 -5.88 8.13
CA MET A 44 8.10 -5.57 8.32
C MET A 44 8.99 -6.52 7.51
N ASP A 45 8.70 -7.82 7.51
CA ASP A 45 9.48 -8.78 6.72
C ASP A 45 9.38 -8.47 5.22
N LEU A 46 8.20 -8.11 4.76
CA LEU A 46 8.02 -7.70 3.36
C LEU A 46 8.83 -6.45 3.02
N THR A 47 8.85 -5.48 3.94
CA THR A 47 9.62 -4.25 3.77
C THR A 47 11.12 -4.54 3.65
N LEU A 48 11.61 -5.47 4.46
CA LEU A 48 13.03 -5.84 4.50
C LEU A 48 13.41 -6.87 3.43
N GLY A 49 12.43 -7.42 2.73
CA GLY A 49 12.68 -8.46 1.75
C GLY A 49 13.08 -9.79 2.38
N GLN A 50 12.58 -10.06 3.59
CA GLN A 50 12.89 -11.28 4.37
C GLN A 50 11.70 -12.21 4.41
N GLY A 51 11.94 -13.42 4.89
CA GLY A 51 10.89 -14.43 5.06
C GLY A 51 10.74 -15.32 3.84
N GLU A 52 10.14 -16.48 4.05
CA GLU A 52 9.92 -17.45 2.98
C GLU A 52 8.47 -17.39 2.48
N PRO A 53 8.26 -17.45 1.16
CA PRO A 53 6.90 -17.52 0.63
C PRO A 53 6.20 -18.79 1.11
N GLY A 54 4.91 -18.69 1.37
CA GLY A 54 4.07 -19.84 1.71
C GLY A 54 3.21 -20.22 0.52
N GLU A 55 2.04 -20.81 0.81
CA GLU A 55 1.09 -21.13 -0.23
C GLU A 55 0.42 -19.88 -0.75
N ALA A 56 0.15 -19.83 -2.04
CA ALA A 56 -0.55 -18.71 -2.64
C ALA A 56 -1.99 -18.66 -2.15
N GLN A 57 -2.40 -17.52 -1.67
CA GLN A 57 -3.76 -17.28 -1.21
C GLN A 57 -4.56 -16.55 -2.29
N GLU A 58 -5.84 -16.36 -2.03
CA GLU A 58 -6.67 -15.58 -2.92
C GLU A 58 -6.16 -14.14 -2.96
N PRO A 59 -5.97 -13.55 -4.15
CA PRO A 59 -5.44 -12.18 -4.24
C PRO A 59 -6.35 -11.18 -3.57
N ILE A 60 -5.74 -10.15 -2.95
CA ILE A 60 -6.48 -9.00 -2.45
C ILE A 60 -7.15 -8.33 -3.65
N PRO A 61 -8.48 -8.12 -3.62
CA PRO A 61 -9.21 -7.72 -4.83
C PRO A 61 -9.07 -6.26 -5.23
N GLU A 62 -8.50 -5.43 -4.35
CA GLU A 62 -8.37 -4.00 -4.59
C GLU A 62 -6.91 -3.59 -4.63
N SER A 63 -6.63 -2.49 -5.32
CA SER A 63 -5.28 -1.93 -5.32
C SER A 63 -4.95 -1.36 -3.93
N MET A 64 -3.74 -1.64 -3.45
CA MET A 64 -3.31 -1.20 -2.13
C MET A 64 -1.82 -0.85 -2.15
N LEU A 65 -1.48 0.25 -1.49
CA LEU A 65 -0.09 0.66 -1.30
C LEU A 65 0.21 0.79 0.18
N VAL A 66 1.40 0.33 0.60
CA VAL A 66 1.88 0.52 1.97
C VAL A 66 3.22 1.24 1.91
N PHE A 67 3.30 2.42 2.50
CA PHE A 67 4.51 3.23 2.53
C PHE A 67 5.31 2.93 3.79
N CYS A 68 6.55 2.50 3.63
CA CYS A 68 7.39 2.01 4.72
C CYS A 68 8.64 2.85 4.84
N GLY A 69 8.86 3.46 6.01
CA GLY A 69 10.04 4.27 6.26
C GLY A 69 10.09 5.57 5.47
N VAL A 70 8.94 6.10 5.08
CA VAL A 70 8.83 7.33 4.28
C VAL A 70 8.49 8.48 5.22
N ASN A 71 9.28 9.57 5.19
CA ASN A 71 8.98 10.72 6.03
C ASN A 71 7.73 11.47 5.51
N GLN A 72 7.15 12.32 6.36
CA GLN A 72 5.89 12.99 6.03
C GLN A 72 5.98 13.89 4.80
N ALA A 73 7.06 14.63 4.65
CA ALA A 73 7.22 15.51 3.50
C ALA A 73 7.25 14.71 2.20
N LEU A 74 8.00 13.59 2.18
CA LEU A 74 8.05 12.73 1.00
C LEU A 74 6.72 12.04 0.76
N LEU A 75 6.03 11.62 1.81
CA LEU A 75 4.71 11.00 1.67
C LEU A 75 3.72 11.95 0.99
N HIS A 76 3.68 13.20 1.42
CA HIS A 76 2.84 14.22 0.78
C HIS A 76 3.20 14.39 -0.69
N GLN A 77 4.49 14.42 -1.00
CA GLN A 77 4.97 14.56 -2.37
C GLN A 77 4.54 13.38 -3.24
N VAL A 78 4.69 12.15 -2.71
CA VAL A 78 4.29 10.93 -3.42
C VAL A 78 2.79 10.94 -3.71
N LEU A 79 1.98 11.25 -2.72
CA LEU A 79 0.52 11.25 -2.88
C LEU A 79 0.10 12.30 -3.90
N GLU A 80 0.74 13.47 -3.90
CA GLU A 80 0.45 14.52 -4.88
C GLU A 80 0.84 14.10 -6.30
N VAL A 81 2.02 13.47 -6.47
CA VAL A 81 2.45 13.00 -7.77
C VAL A 81 1.51 11.92 -8.30
N LEU A 82 1.08 11.00 -7.43
CA LEU A 82 0.12 9.96 -7.82
C LEU A 82 -1.22 10.56 -8.25
N ARG A 83 -1.67 11.58 -7.53
CA ARG A 83 -2.92 12.27 -7.87
C ARG A 83 -2.84 12.92 -9.25
N LEU A 84 -1.69 13.51 -9.58
CA LEU A 84 -1.50 14.23 -10.84
C LEU A 84 -1.14 13.32 -12.02
N SER A 85 -0.76 12.07 -11.79
CA SER A 85 -0.18 11.18 -12.79
C SER A 85 -1.29 10.48 -13.53
N LYS A 86 -2.16 10.47 -13.98
CA LYS A 86 -3.16 9.72 -14.75
C LYS A 86 -3.15 8.21 -14.52
N LEU A 87 -2.61 7.77 -13.37
CA LEU A 87 -2.72 6.38 -12.97
C LEU A 87 -4.13 6.08 -12.48
N PRO A 88 -4.59 4.81 -12.58
CA PRO A 88 -5.86 4.46 -11.96
C PRO A 88 -5.86 4.78 -10.46
N PRO A 89 -7.01 5.17 -9.90
CA PRO A 89 -7.07 5.45 -8.46
C PRO A 89 -6.66 4.24 -7.64
N ILE A 90 -5.89 4.49 -6.58
CA ILE A 90 -5.52 3.43 -5.64
C ILE A 90 -6.59 3.37 -4.56
N ALA A 91 -7.21 2.20 -4.41
CA ALA A 91 -8.34 2.04 -3.50
C ALA A 91 -7.94 2.21 -2.03
N LEU A 92 -6.80 1.65 -1.64
CA LEU A 92 -6.36 1.66 -0.25
C LEU A 92 -4.91 2.09 -0.16
N LYS A 93 -4.59 2.93 0.85
CA LYS A 93 -3.23 3.37 1.13
C LYS A 93 -3.00 3.33 2.63
N ALA A 94 -1.82 2.87 3.03
CA ALA A 94 -1.46 2.77 4.44
C ALA A 94 0.01 3.13 4.63
N VAL A 95 0.38 3.38 5.88
CA VAL A 95 1.76 3.66 6.28
C VAL A 95 2.16 2.61 7.32
N LEU A 96 3.38 2.09 7.20
CA LEU A 96 3.92 1.14 8.18
C LEU A 96 4.15 1.86 9.50
N THR A 97 3.60 1.31 10.59
CA THR A 97 3.72 1.89 11.93
C THR A 97 4.19 0.83 12.92
N GLU A 98 4.53 1.27 14.14
CA GLU A 98 4.87 0.33 15.22
C GLU A 98 3.69 -0.59 15.55
N GLU A 99 2.47 -0.10 15.34
CA GLU A 99 1.27 -0.89 15.60
C GLU A 99 1.05 -1.98 14.56
N ASN A 100 1.25 -1.70 13.27
CA ASN A 100 0.90 -2.63 12.21
C ASN A 100 2.07 -3.41 11.61
N LYS A 101 3.29 -3.15 12.02
CA LYS A 101 4.47 -3.78 11.40
C LYS A 101 4.48 -5.30 11.50
N ASP A 102 3.83 -5.85 12.52
CA ASP A 102 3.74 -7.30 12.72
C ASP A 102 2.50 -7.92 12.12
N TRP A 103 1.62 -7.12 11.53
CA TRP A 103 0.45 -7.62 10.84
C TRP A 103 0.85 -8.24 9.49
N ASN A 104 0.08 -9.23 9.03
CA ASN A 104 0.25 -9.71 7.67
C ASN A 104 -0.63 -8.90 6.70
N SER A 105 -0.48 -9.17 5.40
CA SER A 105 -1.17 -8.39 4.37
C SER A 105 -2.69 -8.48 4.46
N LYS A 106 -3.23 -9.65 4.75
CA LYS A 106 -4.68 -9.83 4.87
C LYS A 106 -5.25 -9.08 6.06
N GLN A 107 -4.55 -9.10 7.18
CA GLN A 107 -4.96 -8.38 8.37
C GLN A 107 -5.00 -6.87 8.11
N LEU A 108 -3.98 -6.34 7.44
CA LEU A 108 -3.97 -4.94 7.08
C LEU A 108 -5.13 -4.59 6.16
N TYR A 109 -5.37 -5.41 5.15
CA TYR A 109 -6.49 -5.19 4.22
C TYR A 109 -7.82 -5.15 4.96
N GLU A 110 -8.05 -6.11 5.85
CA GLU A 110 -9.30 -6.15 6.64
C GLU A 110 -9.47 -4.91 7.51
N GLU A 111 -8.40 -4.45 8.16
CA GLU A 111 -8.47 -3.24 8.99
C GLU A 111 -8.76 -1.99 8.17
N LEU A 112 -8.14 -1.87 6.99
CA LEU A 112 -8.40 -0.73 6.11
C LEU A 112 -9.83 -0.74 5.59
N CYS A 113 -10.39 -1.92 5.32
CA CYS A 113 -11.79 -2.04 4.90
C CYS A 113 -12.74 -1.62 6.02
N LYS A 114 -12.43 -2.00 7.26
CA LYS A 114 -13.23 -1.58 8.42
C LYS A 114 -13.21 -0.07 8.60
N GLU A 115 -12.02 0.54 8.47
CA GLU A 115 -11.89 1.99 8.57
C GLU A 115 -12.69 2.70 7.49
N ARG A 116 -12.62 2.20 6.26
CA ARG A 116 -13.36 2.78 5.14
C ARG A 116 -14.87 2.69 5.37
N GLU A 117 -15.36 1.54 5.85
CA GLU A 117 -16.79 1.39 6.17
C GLU A 117 -17.23 2.34 7.26
N ALA A 118 -16.41 2.48 8.31
CA ALA A 118 -16.74 3.40 9.40
C ALA A 118 -16.82 4.85 8.91
N MET A 119 -15.89 5.25 8.05
CA MET A 119 -15.90 6.59 7.47
C MET A 119 -17.11 6.81 6.56
N THR A 120 -17.49 5.81 5.78
CA THR A 120 -18.66 5.88 4.90
C THR A 120 -19.93 6.02 5.71
N LYS A 121 -20.08 5.24 6.78
CA LYS A 121 -21.26 5.31 7.66
C LYS A 121 -21.34 6.67 8.36
N ALA A 122 -20.21 7.20 8.79
CA ALA A 122 -20.19 8.52 9.42
C ALA A 122 -20.61 9.62 8.43
N ALA A 123 -20.13 9.55 7.19
CA ALA A 123 -20.50 10.50 6.15
C ALA A 123 -21.99 10.40 5.81
N GLU A 124 -22.54 9.19 5.72
CA GLU A 124 -23.97 8.98 5.47
C GLU A 124 -24.82 9.53 6.61
N ALA A 125 -24.38 9.34 7.85
CA ALA A 125 -25.09 9.87 9.02
C ALA A 125 -25.12 11.39 9.01
N GLU A 126 -24.03 12.03 8.58
CA GLU A 126 -23.99 13.49 8.45
C GLU A 126 -24.91 14.01 7.35
N GLU A 127 -25.00 13.28 6.25
CA GLU A 127 -25.88 13.68 5.14
C GLU A 127 -27.36 13.64 5.49
N ILE A 128 -27.75 12.79 6.42
CA ILE A 128 -29.15 12.63 6.83
C ILE A 128 -29.62 13.81 7.71
N LYS A 129 -28.71 14.54 8.26
CA LYS A 129 -29.05 15.71 9.04
C LYS A 129 -29.43 16.88 8.11
#